data_c2c2d893ed2a36c2b4f6d36917f0374d
#
_entry.id   c2c2d893ed2a36c2b4f6d36917f0374d
#
_cell.length_a   1.000
_cell.length_b   1.000
_cell.length_c   1.000
_cell.angle_alpha   90.00
_cell.angle_beta   90.00
_cell.angle_gamma   90.00
#
_symmetry.space_group_name_H-M   'P 1'
#
loop_
_entity.id
_entity.type
_entity.pdbx_description
1 polymer ?
#
loop_
_entity_poly.entity_id
_entity_poly.type
_entity_poly.pdbx_seq_one_letter_code
_entity_poly.pdbx_strand_id
1 'polypeptide(L)'
;MEEKAKILVIDDSKETVAGLQNFLTNKYDVLTAENGLDGLKHFEEDDNGIDLVITDLVMPDISGVGVISIVKKKYPGIPVIAITGWGEHPEALATEADADLVLEKPFELSELDKHVTDMLAEKKK
;
A
#
# COMPACT_ATOMS: atom_id res chain seq x y z
N MET A 1 -7.60 -25.14 3.36
CA MET A 1 -7.45 -23.85 4.05
C MET A 1 -7.00 -22.78 3.07
N GLU A 2 -7.70 -21.72 3.06
CA GLU A 2 -7.32 -20.61 2.19
C GLU A 2 -6.23 -19.78 2.84
N GLU A 3 -5.23 -19.44 2.07
CA GLU A 3 -4.23 -18.52 2.53
C GLU A 3 -4.78 -17.12 2.49
N LYS A 4 -4.47 -16.34 3.50
CA LYS A 4 -4.86 -14.94 3.52
C LYS A 4 -3.97 -14.16 2.53
N ALA A 5 -4.56 -13.22 1.83
CA ALA A 5 -3.78 -12.32 1.00
C ALA A 5 -2.86 -11.50 1.90
N LYS A 6 -1.69 -11.18 1.39
CA LYS A 6 -0.68 -10.44 2.14
C LYS A 6 -0.62 -9.00 1.67
N ILE A 7 -0.76 -8.07 2.61
CA ILE A 7 -0.76 -6.64 2.31
C ILE A 7 0.42 -5.98 3.00
N LEU A 8 1.17 -5.18 2.25
CA LEU A 8 2.25 -4.38 2.80
C LEU A 8 1.76 -2.95 3.00
N VAL A 9 1.87 -2.44 4.22
CA VAL A 9 1.50 -1.07 4.56
C VAL A 9 2.76 -0.27 4.86
N ILE A 10 2.97 0.82 4.13
CA ILE A 10 4.13 1.70 4.29
C ILE A 10 3.66 3.10 4.64
N ASP A 11 4.00 3.58 5.82
CA ASP A 11 3.63 4.92 6.27
C ASP A 11 4.55 5.30 7.42
N ASP A 12 5.01 6.55 7.45
CA ASP A 12 5.88 7.00 8.52
C ASP A 12 5.12 7.38 9.80
N SER A 13 3.80 7.39 9.75
CA SER A 13 2.96 7.63 10.92
C SER A 13 2.67 6.31 11.63
N LYS A 14 3.21 6.15 12.81
CA LYS A 14 2.98 4.93 13.59
C LYS A 14 1.51 4.71 13.91
N GLU A 15 0.76 5.80 14.11
CA GLU A 15 -0.67 5.71 14.37
C GLU A 15 -1.42 5.17 13.17
N THR A 16 -1.10 5.66 11.98
CA THR A 16 -1.73 5.19 10.75
C THR A 16 -1.42 3.71 10.51
N VAL A 17 -0.16 3.33 10.67
CA VAL A 17 0.25 1.94 10.49
C VAL A 17 -0.48 1.03 11.46
N ALA A 18 -0.52 1.41 12.74
CA ALA A 18 -1.20 0.60 13.76
C ALA A 18 -2.69 0.46 13.47
N GLY A 19 -3.33 1.55 13.08
CA GLY A 19 -4.76 1.54 12.77
C GLY A 19 -5.07 0.64 11.59
N LEU A 20 -4.28 0.74 10.53
CA LEU A 20 -4.47 -0.09 9.35
C LEU A 20 -4.18 -1.55 9.65
N GLN A 21 -3.11 -1.82 10.38
CA GLN A 21 -2.76 -3.17 10.75
C GLN A 21 -3.86 -3.83 11.58
N ASN A 22 -4.36 -3.15 12.59
CA ASN A 22 -5.42 -3.69 13.43
C ASN A 22 -6.68 -4.00 12.63
N PHE A 23 -7.04 -3.11 11.72
CA PHE A 23 -8.24 -3.29 10.91
C PHE A 23 -8.07 -4.42 9.90
N LEU A 24 -6.96 -4.43 9.17
CA LEU A 24 -6.75 -5.37 8.07
C LEU A 24 -6.38 -6.78 8.53
N THR A 25 -5.77 -6.92 9.70
CA THR A 25 -5.34 -8.23 10.20
C THR A 25 -6.49 -9.21 10.36
N ASN A 26 -7.71 -8.71 10.49
CA ASN A 26 -8.89 -9.59 10.58
C ASN A 26 -9.10 -10.44 9.33
N LYS A 27 -8.69 -9.94 8.17
CA LYS A 27 -8.91 -10.62 6.89
C LYS A 27 -7.64 -10.95 6.12
N TYR A 28 -6.55 -10.27 6.42
CA TYR A 28 -5.32 -10.35 5.63
C TYR A 28 -4.10 -10.53 6.51
N ASP A 29 -3.04 -11.05 5.92
CA ASP A 29 -1.73 -11.00 6.56
C ASP A 29 -1.13 -9.64 6.27
N VAL A 30 -0.73 -8.92 7.29
CA VAL A 30 -0.26 -7.54 7.14
C VAL A 30 1.20 -7.42 7.52
N LEU A 31 2.00 -6.91 6.58
CA LEU A 31 3.38 -6.51 6.83
C LEU A 31 3.39 -4.98 6.90
N THR A 32 4.23 -4.43 7.75
CA THR A 32 4.31 -2.98 7.92
C THR A 32 5.73 -2.48 7.75
N ALA A 33 5.85 -1.23 7.33
CA ALA A 33 7.13 -0.55 7.23
C ALA A 33 6.92 0.93 7.52
N GLU A 34 7.89 1.56 8.15
CA GLU A 34 7.79 2.97 8.50
C GLU A 34 8.42 3.89 7.47
N ASN A 35 9.06 3.33 6.46
CA ASN A 35 9.66 4.11 5.38
C ASN A 35 9.73 3.26 4.11
N GLY A 36 10.04 3.93 3.00
CA GLY A 36 10.05 3.27 1.71
C GLY A 36 11.10 2.19 1.57
N LEU A 37 12.28 2.42 2.13
CA LEU A 37 13.37 1.47 2.03
C LEU A 37 13.02 0.15 2.73
N ASP A 38 12.50 0.24 3.95
CA ASP A 38 12.08 -0.96 4.68
C ASP A 38 10.92 -1.65 3.97
N GLY A 39 10.02 -0.89 3.36
CA GLY A 39 8.95 -1.47 2.57
C GLY A 39 9.49 -2.30 1.40
N LEU A 40 10.46 -1.75 0.69
CA LEU A 40 11.05 -2.46 -0.45
C LEU A 40 11.81 -3.71 -0.01
N LYS A 41 12.40 -3.69 1.19
CA LYS A 41 13.08 -4.87 1.73
C LYS A 41 12.12 -6.03 1.95
N HIS A 42 10.87 -5.76 2.27
CA HIS A 42 9.89 -6.83 2.43
C HIS A 42 9.70 -7.62 1.14
N PHE A 43 9.79 -6.97 -0.01
CA PHE A 43 9.70 -7.68 -1.28
C PHE A 43 10.87 -8.62 -1.49
N GLU A 44 12.05 -8.23 -1.04
CA GLU A 44 13.25 -9.07 -1.18
C GLU A 44 13.22 -10.24 -0.22
N GLU A 45 12.77 -10.00 1.00
CA GLU A 45 12.78 -11.02 2.05
C GLU A 45 11.63 -12.01 1.95
N ASP A 46 10.49 -11.55 1.48
CA ASP A 46 9.27 -12.33 1.52
C ASP A 46 8.95 -13.08 0.23
N ASP A 47 9.85 -13.07 -0.68
CA ASP A 47 9.82 -13.92 -1.88
C ASP A 47 8.43 -14.18 -2.47
N ASN A 48 7.81 -13.16 -3.04
CA ASN A 48 6.53 -13.27 -3.77
C ASN A 48 5.27 -13.40 -2.93
N GLY A 49 5.35 -13.11 -1.65
CA GLY A 49 4.16 -13.22 -0.82
C GLY A 49 3.22 -12.03 -0.88
N ILE A 50 3.71 -10.87 -1.31
CA ILE A 50 2.92 -9.63 -1.22
C ILE A 50 1.91 -9.54 -2.36
N ASP A 51 0.64 -9.35 -2.00
CA ASP A 51 -0.46 -9.29 -2.96
C ASP A 51 -0.94 -7.88 -3.25
N LEU A 52 -0.69 -6.93 -2.34
CA LEU A 52 -1.14 -5.55 -2.50
C LEU A 52 -0.30 -4.64 -1.62
N VAL A 53 -0.06 -3.41 -2.08
CA VAL A 53 0.70 -2.41 -1.32
C VAL A 53 -0.17 -1.20 -1.04
N ILE A 54 -0.10 -0.71 0.20
CA ILE A 54 -0.71 0.56 0.60
C ILE A 54 0.46 1.42 1.07
N THR A 55 0.69 2.56 0.43
CA THR A 55 1.81 3.41 0.80
C THR A 55 1.44 4.89 0.86
N ASP A 56 1.97 5.59 1.86
CA ASP A 56 1.90 7.03 1.92
C ASP A 56 2.77 7.59 0.79
N LEU A 57 2.37 8.72 0.23
CA LEU A 57 3.13 9.37 -0.83
C LEU A 57 4.28 10.22 -0.32
N VAL A 58 4.11 10.82 0.84
CA VAL A 58 5.13 11.72 1.39
C VAL A 58 5.77 11.12 2.62
N MET A 59 7.01 10.70 2.48
CA MET A 59 7.78 10.08 3.57
C MET A 59 9.22 10.56 3.49
N PRO A 60 9.96 10.51 4.60
CA PRO A 60 11.40 10.80 4.54
C PRO A 60 12.12 9.69 3.75
N ASP A 61 13.31 9.97 3.30
CA ASP A 61 14.16 9.05 2.53
C ASP A 61 13.59 8.78 1.14
N ILE A 62 12.99 7.62 0.92
CA ILE A 62 12.38 7.30 -0.36
C ILE A 62 10.90 7.64 -0.28
N SER A 63 10.44 8.53 -1.16
CA SER A 63 9.03 8.93 -1.18
C SER A 63 8.14 7.77 -1.64
N GLY A 64 6.86 7.87 -1.31
CA GLY A 64 5.89 6.88 -1.77
C GLY A 64 5.84 6.80 -3.30
N VAL A 65 6.06 7.93 -3.98
CA VAL A 65 6.12 7.95 -5.44
C VAL A 65 7.25 7.03 -5.93
N GLY A 66 8.42 7.12 -5.29
CA GLY A 66 9.54 6.25 -5.63
C GLY A 66 9.24 4.78 -5.39
N VAL A 67 8.60 4.48 -4.25
CA VAL A 67 8.21 3.11 -3.93
C VAL A 67 7.26 2.57 -5.00
N ILE A 68 6.23 3.34 -5.35
CA ILE A 68 5.24 2.92 -6.34
C ILE A 68 5.91 2.65 -7.69
N SER A 69 6.79 3.54 -8.12
CA SER A 69 7.49 3.37 -9.39
C SER A 69 8.29 2.09 -9.43
N ILE A 70 9.00 1.78 -8.35
CA ILE A 70 9.81 0.56 -8.28
C ILE A 70 8.92 -0.69 -8.28
N VAL A 71 7.84 -0.67 -7.49
CA VAL A 71 6.93 -1.81 -7.41
C VAL A 71 6.26 -2.06 -8.77
N LYS A 72 5.78 -1.02 -9.42
CA LYS A 72 5.11 -1.17 -10.70
C LYS A 72 6.06 -1.64 -11.80
N LYS A 73 7.31 -1.25 -11.72
CA LYS A 73 8.30 -1.68 -12.70
C LYS A 73 8.73 -3.12 -12.51
N LYS A 74 8.97 -3.53 -11.26
CA LYS A 74 9.45 -4.87 -10.96
C LYS A 74 8.34 -5.90 -10.78
N TYR A 75 7.18 -5.46 -10.28
CA TYR A 75 6.07 -6.34 -9.94
C TYR A 75 4.76 -5.77 -10.48
N PRO A 76 4.62 -5.66 -11.82
CA PRO A 76 3.49 -4.94 -12.41
C PRO A 76 2.12 -5.53 -12.09
N GLY A 77 2.07 -6.78 -11.66
CA GLY A 77 0.80 -7.40 -11.30
C GLY A 77 0.29 -7.07 -9.90
N ILE A 78 1.10 -6.35 -9.08
CA ILE A 78 0.70 -6.04 -7.72
C ILE A 78 0.02 -4.68 -7.68
N PRO A 79 -1.27 -4.62 -7.25
CA PRO A 79 -1.96 -3.33 -7.14
C PRO A 79 -1.39 -2.48 -6.02
N VAL A 80 -1.39 -1.17 -6.22
CA VAL A 80 -0.87 -0.22 -5.26
C VAL A 80 -1.91 0.85 -4.97
N ILE A 81 -2.19 1.06 -3.68
CA ILE A 81 -3.03 2.13 -3.19
C ILE A 81 -2.13 3.19 -2.57
N ALA A 82 -2.21 4.41 -3.08
CA ALA A 82 -1.47 5.52 -2.53
C ALA A 82 -2.34 6.28 -1.54
N ILE A 83 -1.75 6.68 -0.42
CA ILE A 83 -2.44 7.49 0.58
C ILE A 83 -1.75 8.84 0.65
N THR A 84 -2.52 9.90 0.72
CA THR A 84 -1.99 11.24 0.74
C THR A 84 -2.62 12.06 1.86
N GLY A 85 -1.82 12.97 2.43
CA GLY A 85 -2.30 13.86 3.47
C GLY A 85 -3.07 15.03 2.91
N TRP A 86 -3.84 15.66 3.79
CA TRP A 86 -4.62 16.83 3.44
C TRP A 86 -3.71 17.99 3.03
N GLY A 87 -4.07 18.67 1.96
CA GLY A 87 -3.30 19.82 1.49
C GLY A 87 -2.18 19.51 0.53
N GLU A 88 -1.91 18.24 0.29
CA GLU A 88 -0.91 17.83 -0.69
C GLU A 88 -1.54 17.76 -2.07
N HIS A 89 -0.72 17.71 -3.11
CA HIS A 89 -1.21 17.59 -4.48
C HIS A 89 -0.99 16.18 -4.99
N PRO A 90 -1.79 15.23 -4.52
CA PRO A 90 -1.52 13.81 -4.72
C PRO A 90 -1.79 13.29 -6.12
N GLU A 91 -2.77 13.87 -6.80
CA GLU A 91 -3.20 13.32 -8.08
C GLU A 91 -2.10 13.29 -9.12
N ALA A 92 -1.36 14.39 -9.23
CA ALA A 92 -0.28 14.46 -10.20
C ALA A 92 0.84 13.47 -9.86
N LEU A 93 1.20 13.39 -8.58
CA LEU A 93 2.26 12.49 -8.14
C LEU A 93 1.87 11.03 -8.31
N ALA A 94 0.63 10.70 -7.96
CA ALA A 94 0.14 9.33 -8.07
C ALA A 94 0.00 8.90 -9.53
N THR A 95 -0.44 9.80 -10.39
CA THR A 95 -0.56 9.52 -11.82
C THR A 95 0.82 9.26 -12.43
N GLU A 96 1.79 10.07 -12.04
CA GLU A 96 3.15 9.90 -12.51
C GLU A 96 3.75 8.57 -12.07
N ALA A 97 3.39 8.10 -10.89
CA ALA A 97 3.90 6.85 -10.34
C ALA A 97 3.09 5.62 -10.75
N ASP A 98 1.95 5.80 -11.40
CA ASP A 98 1.07 4.71 -11.81
C ASP A 98 0.39 3.95 -10.66
N ALA A 99 0.05 4.66 -9.58
CA ALA A 99 -0.75 4.05 -8.52
C ALA A 99 -2.11 3.63 -9.07
N ASP A 100 -2.63 2.52 -8.59
CA ASP A 100 -3.93 2.01 -9.04
C ASP A 100 -5.08 2.77 -8.41
N LEU A 101 -4.88 3.33 -7.22
CA LEU A 101 -5.88 4.11 -6.51
C LEU A 101 -5.18 5.10 -5.60
N VAL A 102 -5.79 6.27 -5.43
CA VAL A 102 -5.30 7.28 -4.48
C VAL A 102 -6.41 7.59 -3.49
N LEU A 103 -6.10 7.48 -2.20
CA LEU A 103 -7.03 7.85 -1.14
C LEU A 103 -6.46 9.03 -0.35
N GLU A 104 -7.31 10.00 -0.08
CA GLU A 104 -6.92 11.19 0.66
C GLU A 104 -7.34 11.03 2.13
N LYS A 105 -6.43 11.36 3.05
CA LYS A 105 -6.73 11.36 4.47
C LYS A 105 -7.59 12.59 4.82
N PRO A 106 -8.58 12.47 5.70
CA PRO A 106 -9.01 11.23 6.35
C PRO A 106 -9.91 10.41 5.43
N PHE A 107 -9.81 9.10 5.53
CA PHE A 107 -10.71 8.18 4.82
C PHE A 107 -11.26 7.15 5.80
N GLU A 108 -12.37 6.53 5.44
CA GLU A 108 -12.95 5.50 6.30
C GLU A 108 -12.32 4.14 6.02
N LEU A 109 -12.08 3.38 7.08
CA LEU A 109 -11.47 2.06 6.93
C LEU A 109 -12.35 1.11 6.12
N SER A 110 -13.68 1.27 6.24
CA SER A 110 -14.60 0.45 5.44
C SER A 110 -14.47 0.73 3.95
N GLU A 111 -14.19 1.98 3.58
CA GLU A 111 -13.96 2.35 2.19
C GLU A 111 -12.67 1.72 1.68
N LEU A 112 -11.61 1.79 2.49
CA LEU A 112 -10.36 1.16 2.14
C LEU A 112 -10.53 -0.34 1.94
N ASP A 113 -11.22 -1.01 2.86
CA ASP A 113 -11.43 -2.45 2.79
C ASP A 113 -12.17 -2.84 1.51
N LYS A 114 -13.16 -2.06 1.11
CA LYS A 114 -13.88 -2.30 -0.13
C LYS A 114 -12.95 -2.27 -1.34
N HIS A 115 -12.09 -1.26 -1.40
CA HIS A 115 -11.14 -1.15 -2.50
C HIS A 115 -10.12 -2.30 -2.49
N VAL A 116 -9.64 -2.67 -1.32
CA VAL A 116 -8.70 -3.78 -1.19
C VAL A 116 -9.36 -5.07 -1.68
N THR A 117 -10.57 -5.33 -1.23
CA THR A 117 -11.31 -6.53 -1.63
C THR A 117 -11.50 -6.58 -3.14
N ASP A 118 -11.92 -5.47 -3.73
CA ASP A 118 -12.16 -5.40 -5.17
C ASP A 118 -10.87 -5.59 -5.98
N MET A 119 -9.78 -4.98 -5.55
CA MET A 119 -8.52 -5.09 -6.26
C MET A 119 -7.94 -6.50 -6.19
N LEU A 120 -8.06 -7.15 -5.04
CA LEU A 120 -7.57 -8.52 -4.89
C LEU A 120 -8.41 -9.50 -5.71
N ALA A 121 -9.71 -9.25 -5.82
CA ALA A 121 -10.58 -10.08 -6.64
C ALA A 121 -10.22 -9.94 -8.13
N GLU A 122 -9.94 -8.74 -8.59
CA GLU A 122 -9.53 -8.52 -9.98
C GLU A 122 -8.20 -9.17 -10.29
N LYS A 123 -7.26 -9.11 -9.35
CA LYS A 123 -5.94 -9.70 -9.53
C LYS A 123 -6.01 -11.21 -9.74
N LYS A 124 -6.99 -11.86 -9.12
CA LYS A 124 -7.12 -13.32 -9.21
C LYS A 124 -7.75 -13.83 -10.49
N LYS A 125 -8.25 -12.94 -11.31
CA LYS A 125 -8.87 -13.35 -12.58
C LYS A 125 -7.82 -13.71 -13.64
#